data_d26587ccd242aca7137bfe6ff7ae232c
#
_entry.id   d26587ccd242aca7137bfe6ff7ae232c
#
_cell.length_a   1.000
_cell.length_b   1.000
_cell.length_c   1.000
_cell.angle_alpha   90.00
_cell.angle_beta   90.00
_cell.angle_gamma   90.00
#
_symmetry.space_group_name_H-M   'P 1'
#
loop_
_entity.id
_entity.type
_entity.pdbx_description
1 polymer ?
#
loop_
_entity_poly.entity_id
_entity_poly.type
_entity_poly.pdbx_seq_one_letter_code
_entity_poly.pdbx_strand_id
1 'polypeptide(L)'
;MKIFKRVLLGLLIVLAVLVIGFVIWALNPLQPTADALAALESDSKVTVTQTGDYVAFMPTGTAPTRAFVFYPGGRVDYRAYAAPLHQLAEQGYLAILLPVRLNLAFFDINAADRAIPDFPEIQDWAVGGHSLGGVAASMYAAKNEDLE
;
A
#
# COMPACT_ATOMS: atom_id res chain seq x y z
N MET A 1 6.40 46.79 11.09
CA MET A 1 5.35 45.83 11.53
C MET A 1 4.32 45.49 10.44
N LYS A 2 3.70 46.45 9.74
CA LYS A 2 2.69 46.17 8.68
C LYS A 2 3.27 45.43 7.44
N ILE A 3 4.48 45.82 6.97
CA ILE A 3 5.14 45.19 5.83
C ILE A 3 5.49 43.71 6.15
N PHE A 4 6.06 43.46 7.32
CA PHE A 4 6.39 42.10 7.78
C PHE A 4 5.15 41.17 7.78
N LYS A 5 4.00 41.64 8.32
CA LYS A 5 2.74 40.89 8.31
C LYS A 5 2.24 40.59 6.89
N ARG A 6 2.38 41.55 5.95
CA ARG A 6 2.00 41.33 4.54
C ARG A 6 2.90 40.31 3.84
N VAL A 7 4.22 40.38 4.06
CA VAL A 7 5.18 39.39 3.53
C VAL A 7 4.90 38.00 4.10
N LEU A 8 4.73 37.91 5.42
CA LEU A 8 4.38 36.64 6.07
C LEU A 8 3.08 36.04 5.51
N LEU A 9 2.03 36.87 5.38
CA LEU A 9 0.77 36.43 4.78
C LEU A 9 0.97 35.92 3.34
N GLY A 10 1.75 36.66 2.53
CA GLY A 10 2.08 36.23 1.17
C GLY A 10 2.77 34.86 1.13
N LEU A 11 3.77 34.66 2.00
CA LEU A 11 4.47 33.36 2.11
C LEU A 11 3.53 32.22 2.54
N LEU A 12 2.61 32.48 3.48
CA LEU A 12 1.62 31.49 3.92
C LEU A 12 0.65 31.12 2.79
N ILE A 13 0.23 32.09 1.99
CA ILE A 13 -0.64 31.82 0.81
C ILE A 13 0.10 30.97 -0.20
N VAL A 14 1.35 31.30 -0.53
CA VAL A 14 2.17 30.51 -1.45
C VAL A 14 2.34 29.07 -0.94
N LEU A 15 2.68 28.92 0.34
CA LEU A 15 2.81 27.59 0.95
C LEU A 15 1.49 26.81 0.88
N ALA A 16 0.36 27.44 1.19
CA ALA A 16 -0.95 26.80 1.10
C ALA A 16 -1.26 26.33 -0.33
N VAL A 17 -0.98 27.15 -1.34
CA VAL A 17 -1.16 26.77 -2.76
C VAL A 17 -0.27 25.59 -3.13
N LEU A 18 0.99 25.56 -2.69
CA LEU A 18 1.91 24.44 -2.95
C LEU A 18 1.42 23.16 -2.28
N VAL A 19 0.97 23.22 -1.02
CA VAL A 19 0.43 22.06 -0.30
C VAL A 19 -0.83 21.53 -0.98
N ILE A 20 -1.77 22.40 -1.32
CA ILE A 20 -3.00 22.02 -2.02
C ILE A 20 -2.67 21.37 -3.38
N GLY A 21 -1.77 21.98 -4.16
CA GLY A 21 -1.32 21.44 -5.44
C GLY A 21 -0.68 20.07 -5.28
N PHE A 22 0.16 19.87 -4.26
CA PHE A 22 0.76 18.58 -3.93
C PHE A 22 -0.30 17.53 -3.57
N VAL A 23 -1.26 17.88 -2.72
CA VAL A 23 -2.33 16.94 -2.31
C VAL A 23 -3.18 16.54 -3.51
N ILE A 24 -3.59 17.49 -4.37
CA ILE A 24 -4.35 17.19 -5.59
C ILE A 24 -3.53 16.28 -6.51
N TRP A 25 -2.24 16.55 -6.69
CA TRP A 25 -1.35 15.72 -7.49
C TRP A 25 -1.21 14.29 -6.93
N ALA A 26 -1.06 14.15 -5.62
CA ALA A 26 -0.91 12.87 -4.95
C ALA A 26 -2.21 12.03 -4.97
N LEU A 27 -3.36 12.69 -4.85
CA LEU A 27 -4.70 12.06 -4.89
C LEU A 27 -5.18 11.72 -6.32
N ASN A 28 -4.38 12.01 -7.36
CA ASN A 28 -4.66 11.63 -8.74
C ASN A 28 -3.65 10.60 -9.24
N PRO A 29 -3.72 9.32 -8.75
CA PRO A 29 -2.76 8.27 -9.09
C PRO A 29 -2.95 7.74 -10.51
N LEU A 30 -1.93 7.02 -10.99
CA LEU A 30 -2.05 6.17 -12.17
C LEU A 30 -3.06 5.06 -11.88
N GLN A 31 -4.01 4.89 -12.81
CA GLN A 31 -5.15 3.99 -12.63
C GLN A 31 -4.80 2.53 -12.94
N PRO A 32 -5.45 1.55 -12.30
CA PRO A 32 -5.29 0.15 -12.60
C PRO A 32 -5.85 -0.20 -13.98
N THR A 33 -5.31 -1.26 -14.58
CA THR A 33 -5.86 -1.85 -15.81
C THR A 33 -7.14 -2.64 -15.51
N ALA A 34 -7.90 -3.00 -16.55
CA ALA A 34 -9.07 -3.86 -16.41
C ALA A 34 -8.72 -5.23 -15.81
N ASP A 35 -7.58 -5.82 -16.23
CA ASP A 35 -7.10 -7.11 -15.71
C ASP A 35 -6.74 -7.04 -14.23
N ALA A 36 -6.12 -5.93 -13.81
CA ALA A 36 -5.82 -5.71 -12.39
C ALA A 36 -7.09 -5.59 -11.56
N LEU A 37 -8.12 -4.91 -12.07
CA LEU A 37 -9.42 -4.82 -11.38
C LEU A 37 -10.15 -6.16 -11.35
N ALA A 38 -10.09 -6.95 -12.42
CA ALA A 38 -10.68 -8.30 -12.46
C ALA A 38 -10.03 -9.24 -11.42
N ALA A 39 -8.73 -9.08 -11.16
CA ALA A 39 -8.01 -9.86 -10.15
C ALA A 39 -8.40 -9.53 -8.70
N LEU A 40 -9.25 -8.53 -8.46
CA LEU A 40 -9.84 -8.22 -7.14
C LEU A 40 -11.09 -9.05 -6.85
N GLU A 41 -11.55 -9.85 -7.80
CA GLU A 41 -12.66 -10.78 -7.60
C GLU A 41 -12.13 -12.14 -7.11
N SER A 42 -12.90 -12.78 -6.23
CA SER A 42 -12.61 -14.15 -5.79
C SER A 42 -12.89 -15.15 -6.90
N ASP A 43 -12.11 -16.22 -6.96
CA ASP A 43 -12.32 -17.33 -7.88
C ASP A 43 -12.26 -18.70 -7.17
N SER A 44 -12.09 -19.78 -7.92
CA SER A 44 -12.01 -21.13 -7.35
C SER A 44 -10.72 -21.42 -6.58
N LYS A 45 -9.67 -20.61 -6.76
CA LYS A 45 -8.34 -20.81 -6.17
C LYS A 45 -8.00 -19.77 -5.11
N VAL A 46 -8.56 -18.58 -5.20
CA VAL A 46 -8.22 -17.45 -4.33
C VAL A 46 -9.49 -16.77 -3.83
N THR A 47 -9.61 -16.64 -2.52
CA THR A 47 -10.60 -15.76 -1.89
C THR A 47 -10.00 -14.38 -1.69
N VAL A 48 -10.64 -13.35 -2.25
CA VAL A 48 -10.21 -11.96 -2.11
C VAL A 48 -11.10 -11.25 -1.11
N THR A 49 -10.48 -10.70 -0.06
CA THR A 49 -11.16 -9.86 0.94
C THR A 49 -10.64 -8.44 0.85
N GLN A 50 -11.53 -7.49 0.63
CA GLN A 50 -11.20 -6.07 0.57
C GLN A 50 -11.71 -5.37 1.83
N THR A 51 -10.79 -4.74 2.56
CA THR A 51 -11.10 -3.89 3.71
C THR A 51 -10.72 -2.44 3.41
N GLY A 52 -10.95 -1.53 4.36
CA GLY A 52 -10.43 -0.16 4.25
C GLY A 52 -8.91 -0.07 4.46
N ASP A 53 -8.31 -1.10 5.06
CA ASP A 53 -6.92 -1.12 5.52
C ASP A 53 -5.99 -1.96 4.63
N TYR A 54 -6.53 -3.00 3.96
CA TYR A 54 -5.77 -3.86 3.06
C TYR A 54 -6.70 -4.65 2.12
N VAL A 55 -6.12 -5.26 1.09
CA VAL A 55 -6.72 -6.35 0.32
C VAL A 55 -5.94 -7.62 0.60
N ALA A 56 -6.63 -8.67 1.04
CA ALA A 56 -6.06 -9.99 1.28
C ALA A 56 -6.45 -10.94 0.15
N PHE A 57 -5.46 -11.60 -0.43
CA PHE A 57 -5.61 -12.69 -1.39
C PHE A 57 -5.26 -14.00 -0.67
N MET A 58 -6.26 -14.76 -0.29
CA MET A 58 -6.13 -15.99 0.48
C MET A 58 -6.31 -17.21 -0.43
N PRO A 59 -5.36 -18.16 -0.50
CA PRO A 59 -5.54 -19.39 -1.25
C PRO A 59 -6.70 -20.21 -0.67
N THR A 60 -7.54 -20.83 -1.54
CA THR A 60 -8.69 -21.65 -1.10
C THR A 60 -8.31 -23.09 -0.74
N GLY A 61 -7.10 -23.52 -1.05
CA GLY A 61 -6.61 -24.88 -0.80
C GLY A 61 -6.11 -25.09 0.62
N THR A 62 -4.82 -25.33 0.76
CA THR A 62 -4.15 -25.49 2.07
C THR A 62 -3.99 -24.13 2.73
N ALA A 63 -4.25 -24.06 4.03
CA ALA A 63 -4.03 -22.83 4.81
C ALA A 63 -2.56 -22.38 4.69
N PRO A 64 -2.27 -21.15 4.30
CA PRO A 64 -0.91 -20.64 4.15
C PRO A 64 -0.25 -20.46 5.52
N THR A 65 1.05 -20.77 5.59
CA THR A 65 1.90 -20.45 6.75
C THR A 65 2.83 -19.29 6.45
N ARG A 66 2.86 -18.82 5.21
CA ARG A 66 3.72 -17.74 4.72
C ARG A 66 2.89 -16.64 4.06
N ALA A 67 3.28 -15.41 4.32
CA ALA A 67 2.62 -14.26 3.72
C ALA A 67 3.61 -13.26 3.13
N PHE A 68 3.10 -12.51 2.15
CA PHE A 68 3.81 -11.41 1.51
C PHE A 68 2.97 -10.13 1.57
N VAL A 69 3.52 -9.09 2.18
CA VAL A 69 2.89 -7.77 2.25
C VAL A 69 3.51 -6.85 1.19
N PHE A 70 2.67 -6.26 0.36
CA PHE A 70 3.10 -5.43 -0.75
C PHE A 70 2.74 -3.97 -0.58
N TYR A 71 3.75 -3.09 -0.69
CA TYR A 71 3.64 -1.64 -0.72
C TYR A 71 3.62 -1.11 -2.15
N PRO A 72 2.61 -0.32 -2.55
CA PRO A 72 2.49 0.19 -3.91
C PRO A 72 3.53 1.28 -4.22
N GLY A 73 3.82 1.46 -5.49
CA GLY A 73 4.66 2.54 -6.00
C GLY A 73 4.02 3.91 -5.82
N GLY A 74 4.86 4.96 -5.79
CA GLY A 74 4.40 6.33 -5.63
C GLY A 74 3.43 6.77 -6.74
N ARG A 75 2.29 7.34 -6.36
CA ARG A 75 1.21 7.76 -7.26
C ARG A 75 0.66 6.65 -8.18
N VAL A 76 0.69 5.43 -7.72
CA VAL A 76 0.01 4.31 -8.36
C VAL A 76 -1.16 3.91 -7.47
N ASP A 77 -2.35 3.78 -8.05
CA ASP A 77 -3.48 3.16 -7.35
C ASP A 77 -3.06 1.74 -6.96
N TYR A 78 -3.13 1.42 -5.66
CA TYR A 78 -2.67 0.12 -5.14
C TYR A 78 -3.30 -1.05 -5.89
N ARG A 79 -4.54 -0.93 -6.35
CA ARG A 79 -5.26 -1.97 -7.09
C ARG A 79 -4.58 -2.38 -8.40
N ALA A 80 -3.68 -1.55 -8.94
CA ALA A 80 -2.88 -1.90 -10.11
C ALA A 80 -1.95 -3.11 -9.89
N TYR A 81 -1.71 -3.49 -8.64
CA TYR A 81 -0.87 -4.63 -8.27
C TYR A 81 -1.68 -5.88 -7.92
N ALA A 82 -3.01 -5.87 -8.08
CA ALA A 82 -3.85 -7.00 -7.71
C ALA A 82 -3.51 -8.29 -8.48
N ALA A 83 -3.29 -8.21 -9.80
CA ALA A 83 -3.05 -9.39 -10.62
C ALA A 83 -1.81 -10.21 -10.20
N PRO A 84 -0.61 -9.63 -9.99
CA PRO A 84 0.54 -10.41 -9.53
C PRO A 84 0.35 -10.96 -8.10
N LEU A 85 -0.38 -10.27 -7.22
CA LEU A 85 -0.65 -10.75 -5.87
C LEU A 85 -1.68 -11.89 -5.84
N HIS A 86 -2.70 -11.81 -6.70
CA HIS A 86 -3.62 -12.90 -6.92
C HIS A 86 -2.89 -14.17 -7.40
N GLN A 87 -1.98 -14.02 -8.39
CA GLN A 87 -1.15 -15.12 -8.87
C GLN A 87 -0.23 -15.70 -7.79
N LEU A 88 0.28 -14.86 -6.86
CA LEU A 88 1.06 -15.33 -5.73
C LEU A 88 0.20 -16.18 -4.78
N ALA A 89 -1.04 -15.76 -4.55
CA ALA A 89 -1.98 -16.52 -3.73
C ALA A 89 -2.37 -17.87 -4.37
N GLU A 90 -2.48 -17.96 -5.70
CA GLU A 90 -2.66 -19.24 -6.41
C GLU A 90 -1.52 -20.25 -6.14
N GLN A 91 -0.35 -19.76 -5.74
CA GLN A 91 0.81 -20.58 -5.38
C GLN A 91 0.84 -21.00 -3.91
N GLY A 92 -0.19 -20.66 -3.14
CA GLY A 92 -0.34 -21.07 -1.74
C GLY A 92 0.17 -20.07 -0.69
N TYR A 93 0.48 -18.83 -1.07
CA TYR A 93 0.88 -17.78 -0.14
C TYR A 93 -0.32 -16.88 0.19
N LEU A 94 -0.40 -16.38 1.41
CA LEU A 94 -1.23 -15.21 1.68
C LEU A 94 -0.54 -13.97 1.09
N ALA A 95 -1.23 -13.24 0.21
CA ALA A 95 -0.72 -11.98 -0.31
C ALA A 95 -1.56 -10.81 0.18
N ILE A 96 -0.92 -9.79 0.73
CA ILE A 96 -1.55 -8.59 1.27
C ILE A 96 -1.15 -7.39 0.43
N LEU A 97 -2.12 -6.66 -0.06
CA LEU A 97 -1.94 -5.43 -0.81
C LEU A 97 -2.39 -4.23 0.03
N LEU A 98 -1.50 -3.27 0.23
CA LEU A 98 -1.75 -2.15 1.12
C LEU A 98 -2.23 -0.90 0.35
N PRO A 99 -3.38 -0.32 0.66
CA PRO A 99 -3.63 1.08 0.37
C PRO A 99 -2.72 1.94 1.26
N VAL A 100 -2.13 2.99 0.70
CA VAL A 100 -1.23 3.88 1.44
C VAL A 100 -1.68 5.32 1.34
N ARG A 101 -1.39 6.12 2.38
CA ARG A 101 -1.81 7.52 2.47
C ARG A 101 -1.27 8.33 1.29
N LEU A 102 -2.15 9.12 0.68
CA LEU A 102 -1.83 9.98 -0.48
C LEU A 102 -1.22 9.24 -1.67
N ASN A 103 -1.43 7.93 -1.79
CA ASN A 103 -0.76 7.06 -2.77
C ASN A 103 0.78 7.17 -2.73
N LEU A 104 1.34 7.43 -1.54
CA LEU A 104 2.78 7.61 -1.31
C LEU A 104 3.18 6.82 -0.06
N ALA A 105 3.75 5.63 -0.24
CA ALA A 105 4.10 4.69 0.84
C ALA A 105 5.03 5.30 1.91
N PHE A 106 5.81 6.32 1.54
CA PHE A 106 6.67 7.04 2.47
C PHE A 106 5.89 7.71 3.63
N PHE A 107 4.63 8.11 3.39
CA PHE A 107 3.76 8.67 4.45
C PHE A 107 3.02 7.60 5.26
N ASP A 108 3.27 6.31 4.97
CA ASP A 108 2.55 5.20 5.59
C ASP A 108 3.43 3.94 5.73
N ILE A 109 4.67 4.15 6.21
CA ILE A 109 5.68 3.08 6.33
C ILE A 109 5.16 1.91 7.17
N ASN A 110 4.41 2.20 8.23
CA ASN A 110 3.87 1.20 9.15
C ASN A 110 2.51 0.63 8.68
N ALA A 111 2.16 0.74 7.40
CA ALA A 111 0.88 0.25 6.87
C ALA A 111 0.67 -1.26 7.07
N ALA A 112 1.74 -2.06 7.10
CA ALA A 112 1.67 -3.50 7.34
C ALA A 112 1.11 -3.85 8.72
N ASP A 113 1.28 -3.00 9.74
CA ASP A 113 0.74 -3.21 11.08
C ASP A 113 -0.79 -3.31 11.12
N ARG A 114 -1.48 -2.83 10.06
CA ARG A 114 -2.94 -2.94 9.96
C ARG A 114 -3.42 -4.32 9.51
N ALA A 115 -2.55 -5.09 8.87
CA ALA A 115 -2.91 -6.40 8.32
C ALA A 115 -2.33 -7.57 9.14
N ILE A 116 -1.07 -7.49 9.54
CA ILE A 116 -0.35 -8.60 10.20
C ILE A 116 -1.13 -9.19 11.40
N PRO A 117 -1.71 -8.40 12.30
CA PRO A 117 -2.42 -8.93 13.47
C PRO A 117 -3.68 -9.73 13.14
N ASP A 118 -4.26 -9.55 11.95
CA ASP A 118 -5.48 -10.24 11.54
C ASP A 118 -5.23 -11.69 11.06
N PHE A 119 -3.94 -12.09 10.92
CA PHE A 119 -3.53 -13.41 10.43
C PHE A 119 -2.53 -14.08 11.39
N PRO A 120 -2.96 -14.42 12.62
CA PRO A 120 -2.06 -14.97 13.65
C PRO A 120 -1.53 -16.37 13.33
N GLU A 121 -2.10 -17.04 12.34
CA GLU A 121 -1.66 -18.36 11.85
C GLU A 121 -0.43 -18.29 10.94
N ILE A 122 -0.09 -17.12 10.41
CA ILE A 122 1.08 -16.94 9.55
C ILE A 122 2.35 -16.93 10.40
N GLN A 123 3.32 -17.75 10.00
CA GLN A 123 4.59 -17.95 10.72
C GLN A 123 5.71 -17.10 10.13
N ASP A 124 5.76 -17.05 8.80
CA ASP A 124 6.82 -16.32 8.08
C ASP A 124 6.20 -15.17 7.29
N TRP A 125 6.69 -13.97 7.54
CA TRP A 125 6.26 -12.75 6.86
C TRP A 125 7.38 -12.17 6.03
N ALA A 126 7.12 -11.93 4.75
CA ALA A 126 7.98 -11.14 3.89
C ALA A 126 7.29 -9.82 3.52
N VAL A 127 8.06 -8.77 3.39
CA VAL A 127 7.56 -7.46 2.94
C VAL A 127 8.32 -7.01 1.70
N GLY A 128 7.61 -6.38 0.78
CA GLY A 128 8.21 -5.86 -0.43
C GLY A 128 7.36 -4.78 -1.06
N GLY A 129 7.78 -4.27 -2.22
CA GLY A 129 7.03 -3.24 -2.90
C GLY A 129 7.69 -2.79 -4.20
N HIS A 130 7.00 -1.92 -4.91
CA HIS A 130 7.49 -1.34 -6.15
C HIS A 130 7.99 0.09 -5.91
N SER A 131 9.18 0.45 -6.45
CA SER A 131 9.70 1.82 -6.41
C SER A 131 9.67 2.42 -4.99
N LEU A 132 8.93 3.53 -4.77
CA LEU A 132 8.76 4.14 -3.45
C LEU A 132 8.21 3.16 -2.40
N GLY A 133 7.37 2.21 -2.81
CA GLY A 133 6.87 1.14 -1.95
C GLY A 133 7.98 0.19 -1.49
N GLY A 134 8.96 -0.11 -2.36
CA GLY A 134 10.13 -0.89 -1.98
C GLY A 134 10.98 -0.20 -0.91
N VAL A 135 11.12 1.14 -1.00
CA VAL A 135 11.79 1.93 0.04
C VAL A 135 11.02 1.83 1.37
N ALA A 136 9.69 2.01 1.34
CA ALA A 136 8.86 1.91 2.55
C ALA A 136 8.93 0.50 3.17
N ALA A 137 8.86 -0.56 2.35
CA ALA A 137 9.00 -1.94 2.80
C ALA A 137 10.35 -2.20 3.47
N SER A 138 11.45 -1.72 2.86
CA SER A 138 12.79 -1.84 3.45
C SER A 138 12.91 -1.08 4.78
N MET A 139 12.30 0.11 4.88
CA MET A 139 12.28 0.88 6.14
C MET A 139 11.41 0.21 7.21
N TYR A 140 10.34 -0.47 6.81
CA TYR A 140 9.50 -1.25 7.71
C TYR A 140 10.24 -2.48 8.22
N ALA A 141 10.85 -3.29 7.32
CA ALA A 141 11.62 -4.46 7.67
C ALA A 141 12.81 -4.14 8.61
N ALA A 142 13.50 -3.02 8.37
CA ALA A 142 14.60 -2.59 9.23
C ALA A 142 14.19 -2.27 10.69
N LYS A 143 12.91 -2.11 10.98
CA LYS A 143 12.37 -1.87 12.33
C LYS A 143 11.73 -3.10 12.97
N ASN A 144 11.51 -4.15 12.18
CA ASN A 144 10.79 -5.35 12.57
C ASN A 144 11.68 -6.56 12.24
N GLU A 145 12.51 -6.97 13.20
CA GLU A 145 13.56 -8.00 13.01
C GLU A 145 12.99 -9.41 12.77
N ASP A 146 11.70 -9.63 13.03
CA ASP A 146 11.00 -10.91 12.85
C ASP A 146 10.50 -11.11 11.40
N LEU A 147 10.84 -10.21 10.48
CA LEU A 147 10.47 -10.26 9.07
C LEU A 147 11.63 -10.74 8.19
N GLU A 148 11.32 -11.57 7.18
CA GLU A 148 12.24 -11.96 6.11
C GLU A 148 12.21 -10.99 4.91
#